data_806e1dd808e2bb8a9591a436a26038ed
#
_entry.id   806e1dd808e2bb8a9591a436a26038ed
#
_cell.length_a   1.000
_cell.length_b   1.000
_cell.length_c   1.000
_cell.angle_alpha   90.00
_cell.angle_beta   90.00
_cell.angle_gamma   90.00
#
_symmetry.space_group_name_H-M   'P 1'
#
loop_
_entity.id
_entity.type
_entity.pdbx_description
1 polymer ?
#
loop_
_entity_poly.entity_id
_entity_poly.type
_entity_poly.pdbx_seq_one_letter_code
_entity_poly.pdbx_strand_id
1 'polypeptide(L)'
;MLLCLIIIGIICTIYKVTVWPIVAVLVLSVFIPIIIDVILKKEYLPNQKEFTPYITGIKGSFVAGIINFSFLPYKAYISADAIIRAIYRLAFSKQNLLEWTTSEEAEKSSAVSLNQYINLMKINSLAGIISLIWMAILNINLGIIIMMLASILWIIAPVIAWYISQEKEEDNKYKLLNKEEQKYIYDLGKKTWEYFYEYMNEENNYLPPDNYQEDRKEKIVNRTSSTNIGLG
;
A
#
# COMPACT_ATOMS: atom_id res chain seq x y z
N MET A 1 -8.58 15.28 -0.84
CA MET A 1 -7.31 16.05 -0.78
C MET A 1 -6.92 16.63 -2.15
N LEU A 2 -6.71 15.81 -3.19
CA LEU A 2 -6.32 16.32 -4.53
C LEU A 2 -7.33 17.32 -5.11
N LEU A 3 -8.62 17.06 -5.00
CA LEU A 3 -9.68 17.96 -5.48
C LEU A 3 -9.62 19.33 -4.78
N CYS A 4 -9.42 19.36 -3.47
CA CYS A 4 -9.24 20.60 -2.72
C CYS A 4 -8.00 21.37 -3.18
N LEU A 5 -6.89 20.67 -3.47
CA LEU A 5 -5.67 21.28 -3.97
C LEU A 5 -5.84 21.86 -5.37
N ILE A 6 -6.58 21.18 -6.24
CA ILE A 6 -6.93 21.70 -7.58
C ILE A 6 -7.79 22.97 -7.45
N ILE A 7 -8.82 22.94 -6.60
CA ILE A 7 -9.69 24.09 -6.37
C ILE A 7 -8.88 25.27 -5.80
N ILE A 8 -8.05 25.04 -4.80
CA ILE A 8 -7.16 26.04 -4.21
C ILE A 8 -6.21 26.57 -5.27
N GLY A 9 -5.64 25.70 -6.14
CA GLY A 9 -4.78 26.09 -7.25
C GLY A 9 -5.45 27.02 -8.24
N ILE A 10 -6.68 26.70 -8.63
CA ILE A 10 -7.49 27.55 -9.52
C ILE A 10 -7.77 28.91 -8.86
N ILE A 11 -8.18 28.90 -7.59
CA ILE A 11 -8.46 30.14 -6.85
C ILE A 11 -7.20 31.01 -6.74
N CYS A 12 -6.06 30.44 -6.37
CA CYS A 12 -4.79 31.15 -6.28
C CYS A 12 -4.36 31.75 -7.62
N THR A 13 -4.62 31.04 -8.73
CA THR A 13 -4.30 31.53 -10.07
C THR A 13 -5.19 32.72 -10.46
N ILE A 14 -6.50 32.62 -10.19
CA ILE A 14 -7.46 33.70 -10.48
C ILE A 14 -7.13 34.97 -9.70
N TYR A 15 -6.77 34.83 -8.42
CA TYR A 15 -6.48 35.97 -7.55
C TYR A 15 -5.01 36.41 -7.55
N LYS A 16 -4.17 35.87 -8.43
CA LYS A 16 -2.71 36.16 -8.51
C LYS A 16 -1.98 35.96 -7.18
N VAL A 17 -2.50 35.09 -6.32
CA VAL A 17 -1.85 34.72 -5.06
C VAL A 17 -0.67 33.79 -5.35
N THR A 18 0.38 33.88 -4.55
CA THR A 18 1.58 33.03 -4.70
C THR A 18 1.24 31.54 -4.62
N VAL A 19 1.82 30.72 -5.47
CA VAL A 19 1.60 29.25 -5.55
C VAL A 19 2.21 28.51 -4.35
N TRP A 20 3.04 29.20 -3.57
CA TRP A 20 3.76 28.65 -2.41
C TRP A 20 2.89 27.92 -1.36
N PRO A 21 1.73 28.46 -0.93
CA PRO A 21 0.89 27.76 0.03
C PRO A 21 0.40 26.40 -0.48
N ILE A 22 0.14 26.28 -1.79
CA ILE A 22 -0.31 25.01 -2.39
C ILE A 22 0.83 23.98 -2.38
N VAL A 23 2.02 24.40 -2.80
CA VAL A 23 3.22 23.57 -2.78
C VAL A 23 3.54 23.14 -1.36
N ALA A 24 3.46 24.05 -0.39
CA ALA A 24 3.67 23.73 1.02
C ALA A 24 2.66 22.70 1.53
N VAL A 25 1.38 22.86 1.26
CA VAL A 25 0.34 21.89 1.65
C VAL A 25 0.57 20.52 1.00
N LEU A 26 0.94 20.47 -0.28
CA LEU A 26 1.28 19.23 -0.97
C LEU A 26 2.47 18.52 -0.32
N VAL A 27 3.56 19.23 -0.14
CA VAL A 27 4.79 18.69 0.46
C VAL A 27 4.52 18.26 1.91
N LEU A 28 3.94 19.11 2.71
CA LEU A 28 3.64 18.83 4.12
C LEU A 28 2.68 17.64 4.26
N SER A 29 1.65 17.52 3.41
CA SER A 29 0.70 16.41 3.48
C SER A 29 1.33 15.03 3.21
N VAL A 30 2.41 14.99 2.44
CA VAL A 30 3.17 13.76 2.17
C VAL A 30 4.20 13.50 3.26
N PHE A 31 4.89 14.53 3.73
CA PHE A 31 6.04 14.37 4.64
C PHE A 31 5.65 14.40 6.13
N ILE A 32 4.60 15.12 6.52
CA ILE A 32 4.15 15.14 7.93
C ILE A 32 3.86 13.72 8.46
N PRO A 33 3.08 12.85 7.80
CA PRO A 33 2.85 11.49 8.29
C PRO A 33 4.15 10.70 8.47
N ILE A 34 5.10 10.88 7.54
CA ILE A 34 6.40 10.21 7.59
C ILE A 34 7.22 10.71 8.78
N ILE A 35 7.25 12.02 9.01
CA ILE A 35 7.96 12.63 10.14
C ILE A 35 7.34 12.16 11.46
N ILE A 36 6.01 12.16 11.55
CA ILE A 36 5.28 11.68 12.73
C ILE A 36 5.61 10.20 12.98
N ASP A 37 5.57 9.35 11.96
CA ASP A 37 5.92 7.93 12.05
C ASP A 37 7.37 7.72 12.55
N VAL A 38 8.31 8.50 12.04
CA VAL A 38 9.72 8.44 12.47
C VAL A 38 9.88 8.88 13.93
N ILE A 39 9.16 9.92 14.35
CA ILE A 39 9.24 10.43 15.71
C ILE A 39 8.57 9.48 16.70
N LEU A 40 7.35 9.01 16.37
CA LEU A 40 6.57 8.16 17.28
C LEU A 40 7.09 6.73 17.35
N LYS A 41 7.64 6.19 16.25
CA LYS A 41 8.19 4.83 16.21
C LYS A 41 9.63 4.72 16.68
N LYS A 42 10.22 5.78 17.18
CA LYS A 42 11.59 5.78 17.70
C LYS A 42 11.81 4.74 18.81
N GLU A 43 10.77 4.42 19.58
CA GLU A 43 10.80 3.41 20.65
C GLU A 43 10.59 1.98 20.13
N TYR A 44 10.01 1.82 18.95
CA TYR A 44 9.70 0.52 18.31
C TYR A 44 10.72 0.09 17.28
N LEU A 45 11.84 0.80 17.14
CA LEU A 45 12.97 0.35 16.34
C LEU A 45 13.89 -0.49 17.24
N PRO A 46 13.58 -1.79 17.48
CA PRO A 46 14.54 -2.66 18.10
C PRO A 46 15.77 -2.70 17.20
N ASN A 47 16.94 -2.89 17.79
CA ASN A 47 18.21 -3.13 17.10
C ASN A 47 18.19 -4.45 16.29
N GLN A 48 17.13 -4.70 15.53
CA GLN A 48 17.00 -5.86 14.66
C GLN A 48 17.78 -5.63 13.39
N LYS A 49 19.07 -5.93 13.46
CA LYS A 49 19.97 -5.91 12.31
C LYS A 49 19.69 -7.02 11.27
N GLU A 50 18.79 -7.95 11.57
CA GLU A 50 18.67 -9.20 10.80
C GLU A 50 17.41 -9.33 9.93
N PHE A 51 16.37 -8.53 10.16
CA PHE A 51 15.12 -8.60 9.40
C PHE A 51 14.58 -7.24 8.98
N THR A 52 15.44 -6.35 8.50
CA THR A 52 14.96 -5.09 7.95
C THR A 52 14.64 -5.29 6.47
N PRO A 53 13.36 -5.26 6.07
CA PRO A 53 13.03 -5.14 4.66
C PRO A 53 13.73 -3.90 4.11
N TYR A 54 14.13 -3.92 2.84
CA TYR A 54 14.92 -2.91 2.14
C TYR A 54 14.43 -1.44 2.30
N ILE A 55 13.27 -1.23 2.93
CA ILE A 55 12.58 0.04 3.04
C ILE A 55 12.31 0.36 4.54
N THR A 56 13.27 0.17 5.40
CA THR A 56 13.15 0.59 6.80
C THR A 56 14.08 1.76 7.13
N GLY A 57 13.64 2.57 8.08
CA GLY A 57 14.36 3.76 8.51
C GLY A 57 14.00 5.00 7.68
N ILE A 58 14.69 6.10 7.98
CA ILE A 58 14.44 7.43 7.38
C ILE A 58 14.53 7.40 5.86
N LYS A 59 15.52 6.67 5.30
CA LYS A 59 15.68 6.55 3.83
C LYS A 59 14.50 5.85 3.19
N GLY A 60 14.03 4.75 3.78
CA GLY A 60 12.86 4.04 3.27
C GLY A 60 11.59 4.86 3.33
N SER A 61 11.36 5.56 4.43
CA SER A 61 10.21 6.47 4.57
C SER A 61 10.24 7.59 3.54
N PHE A 62 11.41 8.15 3.25
CA PHE A 62 11.57 9.18 2.23
C PHE A 62 11.27 8.64 0.82
N VAL A 63 11.82 7.48 0.47
CA VAL A 63 11.54 6.82 -0.83
C VAL A 63 10.06 6.48 -0.95
N ALA A 64 9.45 5.91 0.09
CA ALA A 64 8.01 5.63 0.13
C ALA A 64 7.16 6.90 -0.05
N GLY A 65 7.58 8.03 0.52
CA GLY A 65 6.95 9.33 0.33
C GLY A 65 6.97 9.79 -1.12
N ILE A 66 8.12 9.70 -1.80
CA ILE A 66 8.25 10.06 -3.21
C ILE A 66 7.38 9.13 -4.09
N ILE A 67 7.41 7.83 -3.85
CA ILE A 67 6.59 6.86 -4.58
C ILE A 67 5.09 7.14 -4.37
N ASN A 68 4.67 7.37 -3.13
CA ASN A 68 3.29 7.72 -2.82
C ASN A 68 2.84 9.01 -3.49
N PHE A 69 3.72 10.02 -3.55
CA PHE A 69 3.47 11.26 -4.25
C PHE A 69 3.36 11.05 -5.77
N SER A 70 4.23 10.21 -6.34
CA SER A 70 4.20 9.87 -7.77
C SER A 70 2.88 9.24 -8.19
N PHE A 71 2.23 8.46 -7.31
CA PHE A 71 0.96 7.78 -7.57
C PHE A 71 -0.28 8.58 -7.14
N LEU A 72 -0.11 9.80 -6.64
CA LEU A 72 -1.21 10.59 -6.07
C LEU A 72 -2.40 10.80 -7.02
N PRO A 73 -2.22 11.20 -8.30
CA PRO A 73 -3.36 11.38 -9.22
C PRO A 73 -4.12 10.08 -9.47
N TYR A 74 -3.41 8.96 -9.62
CA TYR A 74 -4.02 7.65 -9.82
C TYR A 74 -4.80 7.18 -8.59
N LYS A 75 -4.23 7.31 -7.39
CA LYS A 75 -4.92 7.01 -6.14
C LYS A 75 -6.17 7.87 -5.95
N ALA A 76 -6.08 9.16 -6.29
CA ALA A 76 -7.22 10.06 -6.24
C ALA A 76 -8.33 9.64 -7.21
N TYR A 77 -7.98 9.24 -8.42
CA TYR A 77 -8.92 8.73 -9.41
C TYR A 77 -9.64 7.47 -8.93
N ILE A 78 -8.89 6.45 -8.47
CA ILE A 78 -9.49 5.20 -7.96
C ILE A 78 -10.40 5.49 -6.76
N SER A 79 -9.98 6.34 -5.83
CA SER A 79 -10.78 6.69 -4.66
C SER A 79 -12.06 7.43 -5.06
N ALA A 80 -11.99 8.34 -6.01
CA ALA A 80 -13.15 9.06 -6.53
C ALA A 80 -14.13 8.11 -7.24
N ASP A 81 -13.62 7.22 -8.10
CA ASP A 81 -14.42 6.21 -8.78
C ASP A 81 -15.12 5.28 -7.79
N ALA A 82 -14.39 4.79 -6.77
CA ALA A 82 -14.97 3.95 -5.72
C ALA A 82 -16.07 4.67 -4.93
N ILE A 83 -15.84 5.93 -4.55
CA ILE A 83 -16.83 6.75 -3.84
C ILE A 83 -18.08 6.98 -4.70
N ILE A 84 -17.89 7.36 -5.97
CA ILE A 84 -19.01 7.62 -6.89
C ILE A 84 -19.83 6.34 -7.11
N ARG A 85 -19.18 5.20 -7.35
CA ARG A 85 -19.86 3.90 -7.50
C ARG A 85 -20.59 3.50 -6.23
N ALA A 86 -19.97 3.68 -5.05
CA ALA A 86 -20.61 3.35 -3.78
C ALA A 86 -21.86 4.21 -3.54
N ILE A 87 -21.77 5.53 -3.77
CA ILE A 87 -22.93 6.44 -3.63
C ILE A 87 -24.02 6.08 -4.64
N TYR A 88 -23.67 5.83 -5.90
CA TYR A 88 -24.63 5.44 -6.92
C TYR A 88 -25.34 4.12 -6.58
N ARG A 89 -24.58 3.10 -6.15
CA ARG A 89 -25.14 1.81 -5.72
C ARG A 89 -26.05 1.97 -4.50
N LEU A 90 -25.65 2.77 -3.52
CA LEU A 90 -26.43 2.98 -2.30
C LEU A 90 -27.71 3.78 -2.55
N ALA A 91 -27.62 4.86 -3.34
CA ALA A 91 -28.72 5.80 -3.52
C ALA A 91 -29.70 5.37 -4.63
N PHE A 92 -29.21 4.77 -5.72
CA PHE A 92 -29.99 4.54 -6.92
C PHE A 92 -30.19 3.06 -7.27
N SER A 93 -29.11 2.30 -7.52
CA SER A 93 -29.27 0.95 -8.06
C SER A 93 -29.65 -0.09 -7.01
N LYS A 94 -29.23 0.08 -5.76
CA LYS A 94 -29.39 -0.87 -4.64
C LYS A 94 -28.94 -2.30 -4.95
N GLN A 95 -28.08 -2.46 -5.96
CA GLN A 95 -27.54 -3.73 -6.42
C GLN A 95 -26.02 -3.77 -6.25
N ASN A 96 -25.44 -4.97 -6.14
CA ASN A 96 -24.00 -5.21 -6.01
C ASN A 96 -23.35 -4.41 -4.86
N LEU A 97 -24.04 -4.29 -3.72
CA LEU A 97 -23.57 -3.55 -2.55
C LEU A 97 -22.36 -4.22 -1.90
N LEU A 98 -22.24 -5.55 -2.03
CA LEU A 98 -21.15 -6.38 -1.48
C LEU A 98 -20.44 -7.12 -2.62
N GLU A 99 -19.90 -6.36 -3.56
CA GLU A 99 -19.04 -6.92 -4.61
C GLU A 99 -17.62 -7.06 -4.04
N TRP A 100 -17.16 -8.29 -3.98
CA TRP A 100 -15.82 -8.61 -3.47
C TRP A 100 -15.06 -9.43 -4.51
N THR A 101 -13.83 -9.03 -4.78
CA THR A 101 -12.93 -9.73 -5.68
C THR A 101 -11.93 -10.51 -4.84
N THR A 102 -11.73 -11.77 -5.14
CA THR A 102 -10.73 -12.60 -4.46
C THR A 102 -9.31 -12.13 -4.81
N SER A 103 -8.35 -12.40 -3.92
CA SER A 103 -6.94 -12.08 -4.20
C SER A 103 -6.45 -12.78 -5.47
N GLU A 104 -6.89 -14.00 -5.72
CA GLU A 104 -6.54 -14.77 -6.92
C GLU A 104 -7.06 -14.12 -8.21
N GLU A 105 -8.32 -13.64 -8.22
CA GLU A 105 -8.87 -12.91 -9.38
C GLU A 105 -8.16 -11.58 -9.60
N ALA A 106 -7.84 -10.85 -8.52
CA ALA A 106 -7.09 -9.61 -8.59
C ALA A 106 -5.68 -9.85 -9.16
N GLU A 107 -5.02 -10.93 -8.76
CA GLU A 107 -3.69 -11.31 -9.24
C GLU A 107 -3.74 -11.72 -10.72
N LYS A 108 -4.69 -12.54 -11.14
CA LYS A 108 -4.88 -12.92 -12.56
C LYS A 108 -5.18 -11.73 -13.47
N SER A 109 -5.83 -10.70 -12.96
CA SER A 109 -6.14 -9.47 -13.68
C SER A 109 -5.06 -8.40 -13.56
N SER A 110 -3.98 -8.65 -12.82
CA SER A 110 -2.92 -7.68 -12.58
C SER A 110 -2.13 -7.36 -13.85
N ALA A 111 -1.67 -6.11 -13.93
CA ALA A 111 -0.82 -5.67 -15.04
C ALA A 111 0.58 -6.28 -14.90
N VAL A 112 1.07 -6.91 -15.97
CA VAL A 112 2.41 -7.53 -16.02
C VAL A 112 3.35 -6.72 -16.93
N SER A 113 2.85 -6.24 -18.08
CA SER A 113 3.65 -5.52 -19.05
C SER A 113 3.65 -4.00 -18.82
N LEU A 114 4.71 -3.32 -19.25
CA LEU A 114 4.80 -1.86 -19.18
C LEU A 114 3.59 -1.17 -19.85
N ASN A 115 3.14 -1.67 -21.02
CA ASN A 115 1.99 -1.11 -21.71
C ASN A 115 0.70 -1.20 -20.88
N GLN A 116 0.52 -2.28 -20.14
CA GLN A 116 -0.63 -2.43 -19.25
C GLN A 116 -0.56 -1.43 -18.09
N TYR A 117 0.63 -1.19 -17.49
CA TYR A 117 0.82 -0.16 -16.47
C TYR A 117 0.54 1.24 -17.01
N ILE A 118 1.00 1.58 -18.22
CA ILE A 118 0.72 2.87 -18.88
C ILE A 118 -0.80 3.04 -19.07
N ASN A 119 -1.50 2.01 -19.54
CA ASN A 119 -2.95 2.06 -19.71
C ASN A 119 -3.71 2.17 -18.40
N LEU A 120 -3.28 1.42 -17.38
CA LEU A 120 -3.89 1.44 -16.05
C LEU A 120 -3.75 2.81 -15.40
N MET A 121 -2.57 3.41 -15.48
CA MET A 121 -2.23 4.68 -14.85
C MET A 121 -2.28 5.88 -15.79
N LYS A 122 -2.98 5.78 -16.93
CA LYS A 122 -3.08 6.88 -17.93
C LYS A 122 -3.53 8.22 -17.33
N ILE A 123 -4.41 8.19 -16.34
CA ILE A 123 -4.88 9.39 -15.62
C ILE A 123 -3.72 10.09 -14.90
N ASN A 124 -2.75 9.34 -14.39
CA ASN A 124 -1.57 9.88 -13.74
C ASN A 124 -0.71 10.68 -14.73
N SER A 125 -0.42 10.09 -15.89
CA SER A 125 0.35 10.75 -16.95
C SER A 125 -0.39 11.95 -17.55
N LEU A 126 -1.71 11.84 -17.76
CA LEU A 126 -2.54 12.96 -18.21
C LEU A 126 -2.53 14.12 -17.21
N ALA A 127 -2.66 13.86 -15.92
CA ALA A 127 -2.57 14.89 -14.88
C ALA A 127 -1.21 15.60 -14.92
N GLY A 128 -0.11 14.87 -15.10
CA GLY A 128 1.22 15.43 -15.28
C GLY A 128 1.33 16.32 -16.52
N ILE A 129 0.82 15.89 -17.67
CA ILE A 129 0.84 16.65 -18.90
C ILE A 129 0.00 17.94 -18.77
N ILE A 130 -1.21 17.82 -18.24
CA ILE A 130 -2.10 18.98 -18.02
C ILE A 130 -1.43 20.01 -17.11
N SER A 131 -0.77 19.54 -16.02
CA SER A 131 -0.08 20.46 -15.12
C SER A 131 1.14 21.13 -15.75
N LEU A 132 1.87 20.46 -16.65
CA LEU A 132 2.95 21.07 -17.42
C LEU A 132 2.44 22.15 -18.39
N ILE A 133 1.36 21.85 -19.13
CA ILE A 133 0.73 22.83 -20.04
C ILE A 133 0.26 24.06 -19.25
N TRP A 134 -0.38 23.82 -18.09
CA TRP A 134 -0.84 24.91 -17.23
C TRP A 134 0.30 25.80 -16.76
N MET A 135 1.43 25.21 -16.38
CA MET A 135 2.61 25.98 -15.98
C MET A 135 3.27 26.76 -17.11
N ALA A 136 3.20 26.28 -18.34
CA ALA A 136 3.73 27.01 -19.49
C ALA A 136 2.99 28.35 -19.73
N ILE A 137 1.76 28.47 -19.23
CA ILE A 137 0.94 29.69 -19.31
C ILE A 137 1.26 30.68 -18.18
N LEU A 138 1.87 30.20 -17.09
CA LEU A 138 2.21 31.00 -15.92
C LEU A 138 3.62 31.57 -16.00
N ASN A 139 3.84 32.73 -15.36
CA ASN A 139 5.19 33.30 -15.25
C ASN A 139 6.08 32.44 -14.37
N ILE A 140 7.32 32.20 -14.82
CA ILE A 140 8.28 31.31 -14.16
C ILE A 140 8.71 31.90 -12.80
N ASN A 141 8.53 31.11 -11.75
CA ASN A 141 9.07 31.35 -10.42
C ASN A 141 9.49 30.01 -9.78
N LEU A 142 10.13 30.07 -8.60
CA LEU A 142 10.63 28.86 -7.92
C LEU A 142 9.54 27.82 -7.63
N GLY A 143 8.31 28.24 -7.31
CA GLY A 143 7.17 27.35 -7.10
C GLY A 143 6.80 26.56 -8.34
N ILE A 144 6.95 27.16 -9.53
CA ILE A 144 6.71 26.51 -10.82
C ILE A 144 7.75 25.40 -11.07
N ILE A 145 9.01 25.61 -10.71
CA ILE A 145 10.05 24.58 -10.85
C ILE A 145 9.71 23.34 -10.05
N ILE A 146 9.27 23.51 -8.79
CA ILE A 146 8.87 22.39 -7.94
C ILE A 146 7.67 21.64 -8.52
N MET A 147 6.67 22.38 -9.03
CA MET A 147 5.51 21.76 -9.67
C MET A 147 5.88 21.06 -10.98
N MET A 148 6.86 21.56 -11.73
CA MET A 148 7.38 20.92 -12.93
C MET A 148 8.02 19.56 -12.60
N LEU A 149 8.82 19.49 -11.55
CA LEU A 149 9.39 18.22 -11.07
C LEU A 149 8.30 17.24 -10.63
N ALA A 150 7.27 17.71 -9.93
CA ALA A 150 6.12 16.89 -9.54
C ALA A 150 5.37 16.34 -10.76
N SER A 151 5.18 17.17 -11.79
CA SER A 151 4.50 16.77 -13.02
C SER A 151 5.28 15.72 -13.81
N ILE A 152 6.60 15.84 -13.86
CA ILE A 152 7.48 14.83 -14.44
C ILE A 152 7.36 13.52 -13.70
N LEU A 153 7.36 13.54 -12.36
CA LEU A 153 7.15 12.34 -11.54
C LEU A 153 5.80 11.68 -11.83
N TRP A 154 4.75 12.45 -12.04
CA TRP A 154 3.43 11.91 -12.39
C TRP A 154 3.41 11.28 -13.78
N ILE A 155 4.12 11.84 -14.74
CA ILE A 155 4.22 11.28 -16.11
C ILE A 155 4.96 9.93 -16.09
N ILE A 156 6.07 9.83 -15.36
CA ILE A 156 6.89 8.61 -15.30
C ILE A 156 6.40 7.57 -14.28
N ALA A 157 5.37 7.90 -13.49
CA ALA A 157 4.83 7.03 -12.45
C ALA A 157 4.46 5.61 -12.93
N PRO A 158 3.85 5.39 -14.13
CA PRO A 158 3.58 4.04 -14.63
C PRO A 158 4.86 3.21 -14.82
N VAL A 159 5.95 3.85 -15.23
CA VAL A 159 7.26 3.19 -15.41
C VAL A 159 7.84 2.81 -14.06
N ILE A 160 7.74 3.71 -13.08
CA ILE A 160 8.16 3.45 -11.70
C ILE A 160 7.37 2.27 -11.12
N ALA A 161 6.04 2.27 -11.30
CA ALA A 161 5.18 1.19 -10.83
C ALA A 161 5.55 -0.15 -11.45
N TRP A 162 5.72 -0.19 -12.76
CA TRP A 162 6.15 -1.38 -13.48
C TRP A 162 7.51 -1.88 -12.98
N TYR A 163 8.50 -1.01 -12.84
CA TYR A 163 9.85 -1.36 -12.39
C TYR A 163 9.87 -1.94 -10.96
N ILE A 164 9.08 -1.37 -10.05
CA ILE A 164 9.00 -1.83 -8.66
C ILE A 164 8.27 -3.19 -8.57
N SER A 165 7.32 -3.44 -9.49
CA SER A 165 6.53 -4.68 -9.50
C SER A 165 7.23 -5.84 -10.21
N GLN A 166 8.43 -5.63 -10.79
CA GLN A 166 9.18 -6.75 -11.35
C GLN A 166 9.68 -7.66 -10.23
N GLU A 167 9.45 -8.94 -10.37
CA GLU A 167 10.10 -9.94 -9.54
C GLU A 167 11.63 -9.78 -9.72
N LYS A 168 12.29 -9.43 -8.65
CA LYS A 168 13.73 -9.58 -8.63
C LYS A 168 13.99 -11.07 -8.47
N GLU A 169 14.70 -11.66 -9.43
CA GLU A 169 15.36 -12.92 -9.16
C GLU A 169 16.20 -12.71 -7.90
N GLU A 170 15.66 -13.16 -6.77
CA GLU A 170 16.51 -13.27 -5.59
C GLU A 170 17.64 -14.18 -6.02
N ASP A 171 18.84 -13.59 -6.03
CA ASP A 171 20.06 -14.38 -6.03
C ASP A 171 19.83 -15.46 -4.98
N ASN A 172 19.66 -16.70 -5.41
CA ASN A 172 19.27 -17.87 -4.60
C ASN A 172 20.40 -18.23 -3.62
N LYS A 173 20.85 -17.23 -2.88
CA LYS A 173 21.64 -17.36 -1.67
C LYS A 173 20.74 -17.74 -0.50
N TYR A 174 19.89 -18.76 -0.71
CA TYR A 174 19.41 -19.49 0.45
C TYR A 174 20.68 -20.02 1.16
N LYS A 175 21.08 -19.29 2.19
CA LYS A 175 22.07 -19.77 3.11
C LYS A 175 21.53 -21.12 3.60
N LEU A 176 22.20 -22.19 3.18
CA LEU A 176 21.81 -23.53 3.63
C LEU A 176 21.78 -23.47 5.16
N LEU A 177 20.62 -23.74 5.72
CA LEU A 177 20.40 -23.75 7.15
C LEU A 177 21.43 -24.69 7.79
N ASN A 178 22.04 -24.26 8.86
CA ASN A 178 22.91 -25.15 9.63
C ASN A 178 22.06 -26.20 10.37
N LYS A 179 22.68 -27.21 10.93
CA LYS A 179 21.97 -28.32 11.58
C LYS A 179 21.11 -27.88 12.77
N GLU A 180 21.50 -26.83 13.49
CA GLU A 180 20.75 -26.29 14.63
C GLU A 180 19.51 -25.52 14.15
N GLU A 181 19.64 -24.75 13.09
CA GLU A 181 18.53 -24.03 12.45
C GLU A 181 17.52 -25.00 11.84
N GLN A 182 18.01 -26.07 11.18
CA GLN A 182 17.15 -27.14 10.65
C GLN A 182 16.37 -27.85 11.76
N LYS A 183 17.05 -28.16 12.88
CA LYS A 183 16.42 -28.79 14.06
C LYS A 183 15.37 -27.86 14.65
N TYR A 184 15.68 -26.56 14.79
CA TYR A 184 14.73 -25.58 15.32
C TYR A 184 13.46 -25.50 14.48
N ILE A 185 13.59 -25.43 13.13
CA ILE A 185 12.44 -25.41 12.22
C ILE A 185 11.64 -26.70 12.30
N TYR A 186 12.32 -27.84 12.39
CA TYR A 186 11.66 -29.13 12.55
C TYR A 186 10.86 -29.21 13.87
N ASP A 187 11.49 -28.79 14.98
CA ASP A 187 10.84 -28.77 16.30
C ASP A 187 9.66 -27.79 16.33
N LEU A 188 9.77 -26.64 15.64
CA LEU A 188 8.68 -25.68 15.49
C LEU A 188 7.53 -26.28 14.67
N GLY A 189 7.85 -26.92 13.54
CA GLY A 189 6.85 -27.62 12.71
C GLY A 189 6.13 -28.72 13.49
N LYS A 190 6.87 -29.49 14.29
CA LYS A 190 6.31 -30.52 15.15
C LYS A 190 5.34 -29.95 16.18
N LYS A 191 5.71 -28.87 16.87
CA LYS A 191 4.82 -28.19 17.84
C LYS A 191 3.57 -27.64 17.18
N THR A 192 3.69 -27.11 15.98
CA THR A 192 2.55 -26.62 15.20
C THR A 192 1.61 -27.78 14.84
N TRP A 193 2.17 -28.92 14.42
CA TRP A 193 1.38 -30.12 14.12
C TRP A 193 0.71 -30.71 15.36
N GLU A 194 1.40 -30.74 16.50
CA GLU A 194 0.85 -31.22 17.80
C GLU A 194 -0.43 -30.48 18.19
N TYR A 195 -0.53 -29.18 17.89
CA TYR A 195 -1.75 -28.41 18.11
C TYR A 195 -2.95 -28.98 17.35
N PHE A 196 -2.78 -29.27 16.06
CA PHE A 196 -3.86 -29.84 15.26
C PHE A 196 -4.18 -31.28 15.71
N TYR A 197 -3.16 -32.08 15.99
CA TYR A 197 -3.33 -33.46 16.44
C TYR A 197 -4.06 -33.55 17.78
N GLU A 198 -3.82 -32.63 18.70
CA GLU A 198 -4.46 -32.62 20.04
C GLU A 198 -5.90 -32.11 19.95
N TYR A 199 -6.16 -31.06 19.17
CA TYR A 199 -7.44 -30.35 19.23
C TYR A 199 -8.41 -30.66 18.09
N MET A 200 -7.98 -31.29 17.00
CA MET A 200 -8.86 -31.79 15.95
C MET A 200 -9.29 -33.22 16.28
N ASN A 201 -10.09 -33.38 17.30
CA ASN A 201 -10.57 -34.66 17.82
C ASN A 201 -12.09 -34.78 17.69
N GLU A 202 -12.65 -35.91 18.13
CA GLU A 202 -14.08 -36.18 18.03
C GLU A 202 -14.92 -35.19 18.84
N GLU A 203 -14.44 -34.70 19.97
CA GLU A 203 -15.13 -33.69 20.80
C GLU A 203 -15.30 -32.37 20.07
N ASN A 204 -14.37 -32.02 19.19
CA ASN A 204 -14.39 -30.82 18.36
C ASN A 204 -14.89 -31.09 16.92
N ASN A 205 -15.55 -32.21 16.68
CA ASN A 205 -16.01 -32.65 15.35
C ASN A 205 -14.88 -32.63 14.29
N TYR A 206 -13.66 -32.92 14.70
CA TYR A 206 -12.45 -32.86 13.87
C TYR A 206 -12.20 -31.48 13.21
N LEU A 207 -12.71 -30.41 13.85
CA LEU A 207 -12.49 -29.03 13.40
C LEU A 207 -11.41 -28.36 14.24
N PRO A 208 -10.47 -27.61 13.62
CA PRO A 208 -9.47 -26.89 14.38
C PRO A 208 -10.11 -25.73 15.16
N PRO A 209 -9.81 -25.57 16.45
CA PRO A 209 -10.25 -24.41 17.21
C PRO A 209 -9.60 -23.13 16.70
N ASP A 210 -10.20 -21.97 17.00
CA ASP A 210 -9.75 -20.69 16.51
C ASP A 210 -8.36 -20.31 17.03
N ASN A 211 -8.15 -20.50 18.34
CA ASN A 211 -6.86 -20.24 18.97
C ASN A 211 -6.74 -20.91 20.34
N TYR A 212 -5.51 -20.94 20.84
CA TYR A 212 -5.14 -21.36 22.19
C TYR A 212 -4.55 -20.17 22.94
N GLN A 213 -5.07 -19.87 24.14
CA GLN A 213 -4.66 -18.73 24.96
C GLN A 213 -4.17 -19.23 26.32
N GLU A 214 -2.86 -19.16 26.56
CA GLU A 214 -2.21 -19.69 27.75
C GLU A 214 -2.63 -19.01 29.06
N ASP A 215 -2.95 -17.73 29.00
CA ASP A 215 -3.25 -16.83 30.11
C ASP A 215 -4.73 -16.80 30.50
N ARG A 216 -5.59 -17.56 29.82
CA ARG A 216 -7.02 -17.68 30.17
C ARG A 216 -7.37 -18.96 30.87
N LYS A 217 -8.48 -18.94 31.68
CA LYS A 217 -9.02 -20.13 32.31
C LYS A 217 -9.47 -21.18 31.29
N GLU A 218 -10.22 -20.74 30.29
CA GLU A 218 -10.56 -21.53 29.11
C GLU A 218 -9.53 -21.24 28.03
N LYS A 219 -8.55 -22.13 27.95
CA LYS A 219 -7.41 -21.91 27.05
C LYS A 219 -7.76 -22.07 25.58
N ILE A 220 -8.79 -22.86 25.26
CA ILE A 220 -9.21 -23.18 23.91
C ILE A 220 -10.45 -22.39 23.56
N VAL A 221 -10.46 -21.78 22.40
CA VAL A 221 -11.64 -21.12 21.85
C VAL A 221 -12.32 -22.08 20.87
N ASN A 222 -13.39 -22.76 21.36
CA ASN A 222 -14.15 -23.79 20.62
C ASN A 222 -15.06 -23.20 19.52
N ARG A 223 -14.55 -22.27 18.76
CA ARG A 223 -15.13 -21.77 17.49
C ARG A 223 -14.07 -21.93 16.41
N THR A 224 -14.49 -21.99 15.17
CA THR A 224 -13.59 -22.10 14.04
C THR A 224 -14.02 -21.15 12.92
N SER A 225 -13.17 -20.95 11.94
CA SER A 225 -13.45 -20.18 10.75
C SER A 225 -13.23 -21.03 9.50
N SER A 226 -13.79 -20.59 8.36
CA SER A 226 -13.54 -21.25 7.07
C SER A 226 -12.06 -21.28 6.71
N THR A 227 -11.30 -20.29 7.14
CA THR A 227 -9.84 -20.25 6.93
C THR A 227 -9.15 -21.34 7.75
N ASN A 228 -9.52 -21.49 9.03
CA ASN A 228 -8.93 -22.52 9.90
C ASN A 228 -9.24 -23.92 9.39
N ILE A 229 -10.48 -24.14 8.91
CA ILE A 229 -10.89 -25.43 8.32
C ILE A 229 -10.07 -25.75 7.06
N GLY A 230 -9.75 -24.74 6.25
CA GLY A 230 -8.98 -24.92 5.03
C GLY A 230 -7.47 -25.12 5.25
N LEU A 231 -6.96 -24.82 6.44
CA LEU A 231 -5.54 -24.99 6.82
C LEU A 231 -5.28 -26.24 7.68
N GLY A 232 -6.29 -26.81 8.33
CA GLY A 232 -6.24 -28.05 9.09
C GLY A 232 -6.50 -29.26 8.22
#